data_2d91d7d9f286a5db88f2aed2bf43f513
#
_entry.id   2d91d7d9f286a5db88f2aed2bf43f513
#
_cell.length_a   1.000
_cell.length_b   1.000
_cell.length_c   1.000
_cell.angle_alpha   90.00
_cell.angle_beta   90.00
_cell.angle_gamma   90.00
#
_symmetry.space_group_name_H-M   'P 1'
#
loop_
_entity.id
_entity.type
_entity.pdbx_description
1 polymer ?
#
loop_
_entity_poly.entity_id
_entity_poly.type
_entity_poly.pdbx_seq_one_letter_code
_entity_poly.pdbx_strand_id
1 'polypeptide(L)'
;CSVLETKRVNTYMGEKIFRAKSGTWTPDIRKTSIAIETDKIDKKRVANSIAPCYVHALDASLLMKAVCKASEYTIENFACVHDSFGCLATDVSTMNIALREAFVEIFDGKNLLEDFKKEVELQVPKKLRHKIPPLPKQGELSLKSVLGSVYFCS
;
A
#
# COMPACT_ATOMS: atom_id res chain seq x y z
N CYS A 1 -3.25 1.73 -9.12
CA CYS A 1 -3.29 0.39 -9.77
C CYS A 1 -4.36 0.38 -10.82
N SER A 2 -4.00 0.02 -12.08
CA SER A 2 -5.02 -0.17 -13.11
C SER A 2 -5.89 -1.39 -12.77
N VAL A 3 -7.19 -1.20 -12.76
CA VAL A 3 -8.20 -2.25 -12.54
C VAL A 3 -8.76 -2.82 -13.83
N LEU A 4 -8.23 -2.40 -14.98
CA LEU A 4 -8.67 -2.83 -16.30
C LEU A 4 -8.00 -4.15 -16.71
N GLU A 5 -8.73 -4.97 -17.44
CA GLU A 5 -8.17 -6.15 -18.09
C GLU A 5 -7.09 -5.74 -19.08
N THR A 6 -6.01 -6.50 -19.14
CA THR A 6 -4.94 -6.27 -20.12
C THR A 6 -4.94 -7.36 -21.16
N LYS A 7 -4.86 -6.96 -22.44
CA LYS A 7 -4.67 -7.86 -23.56
C LYS A 7 -3.20 -7.81 -23.99
N ARG A 8 -2.55 -8.97 -24.08
CA ARG A 8 -1.19 -9.05 -24.59
C ARG A 8 -1.21 -9.05 -26.11
N VAL A 9 -0.51 -8.09 -26.70
CA VAL A 9 -0.28 -8.02 -28.14
C VAL A 9 1.17 -8.35 -28.41
N ASN A 10 1.43 -9.32 -29.27
CA ASN A 10 2.78 -9.67 -29.68
C ASN A 10 3.30 -8.61 -30.64
N THR A 11 4.39 -7.97 -30.25
CA THR A 11 5.16 -7.07 -31.11
C THR A 11 6.47 -7.71 -31.48
N TYR A 12 6.86 -7.57 -32.74
CA TYR A 12 8.18 -7.99 -33.20
C TYR A 12 9.17 -6.86 -32.94
N MET A 13 10.12 -7.06 -32.05
CA MET A 13 11.25 -6.15 -31.88
C MET A 13 12.47 -6.78 -32.53
N GLY A 14 12.87 -6.25 -33.68
CA GLY A 14 14.12 -6.43 -34.36
C GLY A 14 14.82 -7.79 -34.32
N GLU A 15 15.62 -8.07 -35.29
CA GLU A 15 16.53 -9.21 -35.28
C GLU A 15 17.69 -8.96 -34.30
N LYS A 16 17.84 -9.82 -33.27
CA LYS A 16 19.08 -9.90 -32.50
C LYS A 16 19.87 -11.07 -33.01
N ILE A 17 21.11 -10.83 -33.39
CA ILE A 17 22.06 -11.86 -33.79
C ILE A 17 22.74 -12.40 -32.52
N PHE A 18 22.52 -13.66 -32.21
CA PHE A 18 23.14 -14.34 -31.07
C PHE A 18 24.18 -15.32 -31.55
N ARG A 19 25.29 -15.40 -30.82
CA ARG A 19 26.33 -16.41 -31.07
C ARG A 19 25.85 -17.76 -30.53
N ALA A 20 25.67 -18.74 -31.41
CA ALA A 20 25.39 -20.11 -30.99
C ALA A 20 26.60 -20.73 -30.29
N LYS A 21 26.39 -21.78 -29.50
CA LYS A 21 27.47 -22.56 -28.86
C LYS A 21 28.51 -23.13 -29.85
N SER A 22 28.09 -23.30 -31.10
CA SER A 22 28.96 -23.75 -32.23
C SER A 22 29.85 -22.65 -32.82
N GLY A 23 29.78 -21.42 -32.32
CA GLY A 23 30.55 -20.29 -32.87
C GLY A 23 29.90 -19.59 -34.08
N THR A 24 28.79 -20.09 -34.60
CA THR A 24 28.04 -19.48 -35.70
C THR A 24 27.00 -18.48 -35.17
N TRP A 25 26.81 -17.39 -35.92
CA TRP A 25 25.81 -16.40 -35.62
C TRP A 25 24.48 -16.78 -36.29
N THR A 26 23.44 -16.94 -35.48
CA THR A 26 22.07 -17.19 -35.97
C THR A 26 21.19 -16.02 -35.65
N PRO A 27 20.35 -15.55 -36.61
CA PRO A 27 19.37 -14.54 -36.34
C PRO A 27 18.26 -15.11 -35.44
N ASP A 28 17.99 -14.43 -34.32
CA ASP A 28 16.90 -14.79 -33.44
C ASP A 28 15.89 -13.65 -33.39
N ILE A 29 14.63 -13.95 -33.75
CA ILE A 29 13.54 -12.99 -33.71
C ILE A 29 12.90 -13.02 -32.31
N ARG A 30 13.19 -12.02 -31.50
CA ARG A 30 12.54 -11.87 -30.19
C ARG A 30 11.11 -11.39 -30.35
N LYS A 31 10.19 -12.24 -29.93
CA LYS A 31 8.77 -11.85 -29.75
C LYS A 31 8.62 -11.21 -28.37
N THR A 32 8.28 -9.95 -28.34
CA THR A 32 7.96 -9.24 -27.10
C THR A 32 6.44 -8.98 -27.07
N SER A 33 5.80 -9.24 -25.95
CA SER A 33 4.38 -8.95 -25.78
C SER A 33 4.22 -7.68 -24.96
N ILE A 34 3.44 -6.74 -25.48
CA ILE A 34 3.03 -5.53 -24.76
C ILE A 34 1.63 -5.77 -24.21
N ALA A 35 1.42 -5.39 -22.94
CA ALA A 35 0.11 -5.41 -22.32
C ALA A 35 -0.61 -4.10 -22.65
N ILE A 36 -1.76 -4.19 -23.30
CA ILE A 36 -2.63 -3.05 -23.62
C ILE A 36 -3.88 -3.17 -22.73
N GLU A 37 -4.25 -2.09 -22.06
CA GLU A 37 -5.47 -2.04 -21.25
C GLU A 37 -6.70 -2.08 -22.15
N THR A 38 -7.73 -2.76 -21.69
CA THR A 38 -9.05 -2.85 -22.33
C THR A 38 -10.07 -2.06 -21.53
N ASP A 39 -11.25 -1.82 -22.10
CA ASP A 39 -12.36 -1.14 -21.43
C ASP A 39 -13.09 -2.01 -20.37
N LYS A 40 -12.62 -3.24 -20.16
CA LYS A 40 -13.26 -4.18 -19.23
C LYS A 40 -12.55 -4.20 -17.88
N ILE A 41 -13.33 -4.22 -16.80
CA ILE A 41 -12.83 -4.34 -15.44
C ILE A 41 -12.42 -5.79 -15.15
N ASP A 42 -11.17 -5.99 -14.74
CA ASP A 42 -10.68 -7.27 -14.23
C ASP A 42 -11.15 -7.49 -12.78
N LYS A 43 -12.27 -8.18 -12.62
CA LYS A 43 -12.88 -8.46 -11.32
C LYS A 43 -11.94 -9.19 -10.36
N LYS A 44 -11.11 -10.12 -10.87
CA LYS A 44 -10.17 -10.87 -10.05
C LYS A 44 -9.05 -9.98 -9.53
N ARG A 45 -8.53 -9.12 -10.39
CA ARG A 45 -7.49 -8.16 -10.02
C ARG A 45 -8.01 -7.14 -9.00
N VAL A 46 -9.23 -6.63 -9.17
CA VAL A 46 -9.89 -5.74 -8.19
C VAL A 46 -10.01 -6.45 -6.83
N ALA A 47 -10.53 -7.67 -6.80
CA ALA A 47 -10.69 -8.43 -5.55
C ALA A 47 -9.36 -8.65 -4.82
N ASN A 48 -8.28 -8.94 -5.57
CA ASN A 48 -6.96 -9.17 -4.98
C ASN A 48 -6.24 -7.88 -4.54
N SER A 49 -6.59 -6.73 -5.12
CA SER A 49 -5.92 -5.47 -4.82
C SER A 49 -6.55 -4.67 -3.69
N ILE A 50 -7.79 -4.96 -3.30
CA ILE A 50 -8.50 -4.12 -2.31
C ILE A 50 -7.83 -4.16 -0.92
N ALA A 51 -7.39 -5.32 -0.47
CA ALA A 51 -6.73 -5.44 0.84
C ALA A 51 -5.38 -4.70 0.88
N PRO A 52 -4.45 -4.90 -0.07
CA PRO A 52 -3.23 -4.10 -0.14
C PRO A 52 -3.50 -2.60 -0.25
N CYS A 53 -4.47 -2.18 -1.07
CA CYS A 53 -4.81 -0.76 -1.21
C CYS A 53 -5.32 -0.16 0.10
N TYR A 54 -6.12 -0.91 0.87
CA TYR A 54 -6.61 -0.47 2.17
C TYR A 54 -5.47 -0.29 3.17
N VAL A 55 -4.54 -1.25 3.25
CA VAL A 55 -3.37 -1.16 4.14
C VAL A 55 -2.48 0.03 3.74
N HIS A 56 -2.19 0.20 2.45
CA HIS A 56 -1.40 1.34 1.97
C HIS A 56 -2.08 2.68 2.25
N ALA A 57 -3.41 2.74 2.23
CA ALA A 57 -4.14 3.96 2.60
C ALA A 57 -3.98 4.29 4.09
N LEU A 58 -3.96 3.28 4.97
CA LEU A 58 -3.69 3.47 6.40
C LEU A 58 -2.26 3.92 6.65
N ASP A 59 -1.27 3.33 5.96
CA ASP A 59 0.14 3.75 6.05
C ASP A 59 0.31 5.21 5.61
N ALA A 60 -0.30 5.60 4.49
CA ALA A 60 -0.29 6.98 4.02
C ALA A 60 -0.96 7.95 5.02
N SER A 61 -2.04 7.51 5.67
CA SER A 61 -2.71 8.28 6.70
C SER A 61 -1.82 8.47 7.94
N LEU A 62 -1.09 7.43 8.34
CA LEU A 62 -0.12 7.50 9.42
C LEU A 62 1.01 8.47 9.09
N LEU A 63 1.57 8.41 7.87
CA LEU A 63 2.61 9.33 7.44
C LEU A 63 2.13 10.79 7.51
N MET A 64 0.97 11.09 6.93
CA MET A 64 0.42 12.45 6.95
C MET A 64 0.16 12.93 8.38
N LYS A 65 -0.40 12.08 9.23
CA LYS A 65 -0.68 12.42 10.63
C LYS A 65 0.59 12.63 11.44
N ALA A 66 1.60 11.78 11.22
CA ALA A 66 2.91 11.90 11.89
C ALA A 66 3.62 13.21 11.51
N VAL A 67 3.59 13.61 10.23
CA VAL A 67 4.15 14.89 9.78
C VAL A 67 3.41 16.07 10.40
N CYS A 68 2.07 16.04 10.42
CA CYS A 68 1.29 17.09 11.09
C CYS A 68 1.64 17.19 12.58
N LYS A 69 1.72 16.06 13.28
CA LYS A 69 2.10 16.01 14.70
C LYS A 69 3.51 16.54 14.92
N ALA A 70 4.47 16.13 14.09
CA ALA A 70 5.85 16.59 14.18
C ALA A 70 5.97 18.11 13.93
N SER A 71 5.15 18.66 13.04
CA SER A 71 5.08 20.11 12.81
C SER A 71 4.52 20.86 14.03
N GLU A 72 3.60 20.26 14.80
CA GLU A 72 3.15 20.83 16.09
C GLU A 72 4.31 20.94 17.08
N TYR A 73 5.31 20.07 16.99
CA TYR A 73 6.56 20.09 17.77
C TYR A 73 7.68 20.92 17.14
N THR A 74 7.34 21.80 16.16
CA THR A 74 8.28 22.70 15.49
C THR A 74 9.32 22.04 14.58
N ILE A 75 9.10 20.78 14.18
CA ILE A 75 9.92 20.13 13.14
C ILE A 75 9.45 20.64 11.78
N GLU A 76 10.38 21.22 11.01
CA GLU A 76 10.08 21.81 9.69
C GLU A 76 10.71 21.02 8.53
N ASN A 77 11.75 20.22 8.82
CA ASN A 77 12.51 19.54 7.78
C ASN A 77 12.20 18.04 7.78
N PHE A 78 11.56 17.58 6.71
CA PHE A 78 11.15 16.18 6.53
C PHE A 78 11.74 15.60 5.25
N ALA A 79 12.17 14.35 5.31
CA ALA A 79 12.54 13.52 4.16
C ALA A 79 11.81 12.18 4.29
N CYS A 80 10.56 12.15 3.84
CA CYS A 80 9.72 10.95 3.93
C CYS A 80 9.73 10.17 2.62
N VAL A 81 10.00 8.86 2.69
CA VAL A 81 9.96 7.96 1.55
C VAL A 81 9.14 6.73 1.95
N HIS A 82 7.94 6.60 1.39
CA HIS A 82 6.97 5.55 1.74
C HIS A 82 6.66 5.52 3.24
N ASP A 83 7.14 4.49 3.94
CA ASP A 83 6.99 4.24 5.38
C ASP A 83 8.18 4.72 6.22
N SER A 84 9.19 5.31 5.56
CA SER A 84 10.38 5.82 6.22
C SER A 84 10.27 7.31 6.51
N PHE A 85 10.56 7.69 7.76
CA PHE A 85 10.51 9.06 8.24
C PHE A 85 11.92 9.58 8.49
N GLY A 86 12.33 10.60 7.75
CA GLY A 86 13.59 11.30 7.95
C GLY A 86 13.36 12.71 8.48
N CYS A 87 14.21 13.13 9.40
CA CYS A 87 14.29 14.49 9.94
C CYS A 87 15.75 14.83 10.26
N LEU A 88 16.02 16.03 10.75
CA LEU A 88 17.34 16.38 11.25
C LEU A 88 17.71 15.52 12.46
N ALA A 89 19.00 15.23 12.63
CA ALA A 89 19.50 14.38 13.73
C ALA A 89 19.09 14.89 15.13
N THR A 90 18.97 16.19 15.29
CA THR A 90 18.51 16.86 16.53
C THR A 90 17.05 16.54 16.85
N ASP A 91 16.24 16.25 15.84
CA ASP A 91 14.79 16.14 15.94
C ASP A 91 14.30 14.69 16.02
N VAL A 92 15.21 13.72 15.90
CA VAL A 92 14.87 12.28 15.84
C VAL A 92 14.05 11.83 17.06
N SER A 93 14.42 12.26 18.27
CA SER A 93 13.70 11.89 19.49
C SER A 93 12.28 12.45 19.49
N THR A 94 12.11 13.68 19.08
CA THR A 94 10.80 14.36 18.97
C THR A 94 9.95 13.74 17.88
N MET A 95 10.56 13.41 16.73
CA MET A 95 9.90 12.72 15.64
C MET A 95 9.38 11.33 16.06
N ASN A 96 10.18 10.59 16.86
CA ASN A 96 9.75 9.29 17.39
C ASN A 96 8.53 9.41 18.30
N ILE A 97 8.46 10.45 19.13
CA ILE A 97 7.30 10.75 19.99
C ILE A 97 6.09 11.06 19.11
N ALA A 98 6.24 11.99 18.16
CA ALA A 98 5.17 12.39 17.27
C ALA A 98 4.59 11.20 16.47
N LEU A 99 5.45 10.31 16.00
CA LEU A 99 5.04 9.10 15.28
C LEU A 99 4.21 8.16 16.16
N ARG A 100 4.62 7.92 17.39
CA ARG A 100 3.89 7.08 18.35
C ARG A 100 2.53 7.67 18.70
N GLU A 101 2.48 8.96 18.94
CA GLU A 101 1.22 9.67 19.21
C GLU A 101 0.28 9.61 18.02
N ALA A 102 0.79 9.85 16.80
CA ALA A 102 0.02 9.74 15.57
C ALA A 102 -0.55 8.33 15.39
N PHE A 103 0.25 7.30 15.67
CA PHE A 103 -0.18 5.91 15.60
C PHE A 103 -1.32 5.62 16.57
N VAL A 104 -1.16 5.99 17.84
CA VAL A 104 -2.20 5.80 18.86
C VAL A 104 -3.47 6.57 18.50
N GLU A 105 -3.34 7.80 18.03
CA GLU A 105 -4.50 8.64 17.65
C GLU A 105 -5.30 8.08 16.48
N ILE A 106 -4.64 7.39 15.53
CA ILE A 106 -5.33 6.75 14.40
C ILE A 106 -6.00 5.45 14.83
N PHE A 107 -5.32 4.61 15.61
CA PHE A 107 -5.73 3.22 15.81
C PHE A 107 -6.38 2.94 17.17
N ASP A 108 -6.10 3.73 18.22
CA ASP A 108 -6.64 3.49 19.55
C ASP A 108 -8.13 3.85 19.62
N GLY A 109 -8.93 2.92 20.14
CA GLY A 109 -10.37 3.11 20.32
C GLY A 109 -11.19 3.17 19.03
N LYS A 110 -10.60 2.95 17.86
CA LYS A 110 -11.29 2.96 16.56
C LYS A 110 -11.28 1.57 15.95
N ASN A 111 -12.44 1.13 15.47
CA ASN A 111 -12.52 -0.09 14.68
C ASN A 111 -12.60 0.26 13.19
N LEU A 112 -11.44 0.57 12.61
CA LEU A 112 -11.31 0.99 11.20
C LEU A 112 -11.90 -0.05 10.22
N LEU A 113 -11.81 -1.34 10.55
CA LEU A 113 -12.40 -2.40 9.73
C LEU A 113 -13.93 -2.37 9.80
N GLU A 114 -14.49 -2.02 10.97
CA GLU A 114 -15.94 -1.87 11.11
C GLU A 114 -16.46 -0.68 10.30
N ASP A 115 -15.76 0.43 10.33
CA ASP A 115 -16.14 1.61 9.55
C ASP A 115 -16.03 1.34 8.05
N PHE A 116 -14.95 0.68 7.61
CA PHE A 116 -14.81 0.21 6.22
C PHE A 116 -15.95 -0.74 5.83
N LYS A 117 -16.32 -1.69 6.71
CA LYS A 117 -17.44 -2.60 6.46
C LYS A 117 -18.75 -1.84 6.30
N LYS A 118 -19.05 -0.85 7.16
CA LYS A 118 -20.25 -0.01 7.06
C LYS A 118 -20.31 0.72 5.71
N GLU A 119 -19.19 1.27 5.25
CA GLU A 119 -19.13 1.93 3.94
C GLU A 119 -19.41 0.94 2.79
N VAL A 120 -18.81 -0.24 2.84
CA VAL A 120 -19.09 -1.29 1.85
C VAL A 120 -20.56 -1.71 1.88
N GLU A 121 -21.15 -1.86 3.06
CA GLU A 121 -22.58 -2.19 3.21
C GLU A 121 -23.52 -1.12 2.63
N LEU A 122 -23.13 0.15 2.67
CA LEU A 122 -23.89 1.23 2.04
C LEU A 122 -23.88 1.14 0.52
N GLN A 123 -22.75 0.74 -0.06
CA GLN A 123 -22.57 0.65 -1.51
C GLN A 123 -23.15 -0.65 -2.11
N VAL A 124 -23.20 -1.72 -1.32
CA VAL A 124 -23.67 -3.03 -1.78
C VAL A 124 -25.20 -3.12 -1.72
N PRO A 125 -25.86 -3.61 -2.81
CA PRO A 125 -27.30 -3.83 -2.80
C PRO A 125 -27.74 -4.73 -1.64
N LYS A 126 -28.88 -4.42 -1.01
CA LYS A 126 -29.40 -5.14 0.17
C LYS A 126 -29.41 -6.67 0.01
N LYS A 127 -29.71 -7.16 -1.21
CA LYS A 127 -29.75 -8.60 -1.54
C LYS A 127 -28.38 -9.31 -1.41
N LEU A 128 -27.27 -8.57 -1.48
CA LEU A 128 -25.91 -9.13 -1.46
C LEU A 128 -25.19 -8.90 -0.13
N ARG A 129 -25.76 -8.14 0.80
CA ARG A 129 -25.12 -7.82 2.09
C ARG A 129 -24.83 -9.07 2.94
N HIS A 130 -25.63 -10.13 2.80
CA HIS A 130 -25.42 -11.40 3.49
C HIS A 130 -24.13 -12.12 3.09
N LYS A 131 -23.51 -11.72 1.96
CA LYS A 131 -22.23 -12.27 1.49
C LYS A 131 -21.02 -11.59 2.12
N ILE A 132 -21.20 -10.49 2.83
CA ILE A 132 -20.12 -9.79 3.51
C ILE A 132 -19.72 -10.61 4.74
N PRO A 133 -18.44 -11.03 4.84
CA PRO A 133 -18.00 -11.86 5.95
C PRO A 133 -18.05 -11.11 7.28
N PRO A 134 -18.17 -11.83 8.41
CA PRO A 134 -18.02 -11.23 9.73
C PRO A 134 -16.59 -10.70 9.90
N LEU A 135 -16.44 -9.67 10.72
CA LEU A 135 -15.13 -9.13 11.07
C LEU A 135 -14.39 -10.11 11.99
N PRO A 136 -13.06 -10.17 11.89
CA PRO A 136 -12.24 -10.91 12.85
C PRO A 136 -12.38 -10.29 14.25
N LYS A 137 -12.19 -11.11 15.28
CA LYS A 137 -12.14 -10.62 16.66
C LYS A 137 -10.94 -9.67 16.82
N GLN A 138 -11.18 -8.56 17.47
CA GLN A 138 -10.11 -7.62 17.80
C GLN A 138 -9.22 -8.21 18.90
N GLY A 139 -7.91 -7.93 18.84
CA GLY A 139 -6.96 -8.33 19.88
C GLY A 139 -7.14 -7.51 21.17
N GLU A 140 -6.56 -7.99 22.24
CA GLU A 140 -6.65 -7.38 23.59
C GLU A 140 -5.48 -6.43 23.91
N LEU A 141 -4.55 -6.23 22.98
CA LEU A 141 -3.40 -5.35 23.18
C LEU A 141 -3.84 -3.89 23.31
N SER A 142 -3.46 -3.26 24.41
CA SER A 142 -3.60 -1.81 24.57
C SER A 142 -2.59 -1.07 23.69
N LEU A 143 -3.07 -0.36 22.67
CA LEU A 143 -2.19 0.40 21.77
C LEU A 143 -1.45 1.55 22.48
N LYS A 144 -1.98 2.03 23.60
CA LYS A 144 -1.30 3.05 24.44
C LYS A 144 0.04 2.58 24.98
N SER A 145 0.27 1.25 25.08
CA SER A 145 1.56 0.71 25.48
C SER A 145 2.71 1.08 24.53
N VAL A 146 2.38 1.43 23.28
CA VAL A 146 3.35 1.89 22.28
C VAL A 146 4.03 3.18 22.69
N LEU A 147 3.36 4.07 23.44
CA LEU A 147 3.92 5.34 23.90
C LEU A 147 5.12 5.15 24.83
N GLY A 148 5.12 4.08 25.64
CA GLY A 148 6.19 3.77 26.59
C GLY A 148 7.10 2.61 26.18
N SER A 149 6.92 2.02 24.99
CA SER A 149 7.74 0.89 24.57
C SER A 149 9.18 1.33 24.23
N VAL A 150 10.16 0.49 24.52
CA VAL A 150 11.57 0.75 24.20
C VAL A 150 11.79 0.77 22.69
N TYR A 151 11.06 -0.08 21.97
CA TYR A 151 11.16 -0.20 20.52
C TYR A 151 9.78 -0.10 19.88
N PHE A 152 9.67 0.68 18.80
CA PHE A 152 8.44 0.83 18.03
C PHE A 152 8.65 0.64 16.52
N CYS A 153 9.64 1.30 15.94
CA CYS A 153 10.02 1.14 14.55
C CYS A 153 11.54 1.34 14.38
N SER A 154 12.11 0.73 13.36
CA SER A 154 13.53 0.83 12.99
C SER A 154 13.69 1.62 11.72
#